data_9f397e2fd7673a900c5d50f28c447c68
#
_entry.id   9f397e2fd7673a900c5d50f28c447c68
#
_cell.length_a   1.000
_cell.length_b   1.000
_cell.length_c   1.000
_cell.angle_alpha   90.00
_cell.angle_beta   90.00
_cell.angle_gamma   90.00
#
_symmetry.space_group_name_H-M   'P 1'
#
loop_
_entity.id
_entity.type
_entity.pdbx_description
1 polymer ?
#
loop_
_entity_poly.entity_id
_entity_poly.type
_entity_poly.pdbx_seq_one_letter_code
_entity_poly.pdbx_strand_id
1 'polypeptide(L)'
;PRSRGLGDVYKRQLYTVRVVIRTLNVTDYGIYMAVGGIVLALSFLSQTIASASQRFFAYELGRKDFCQLRHTFSMIFIVYIIIVLAILFIAETLGLWFLNNVMTIPVNRLEAANWVYQFALLSFIVKILTNPYNAVIIARENMKIYAYVSIVEAFLKLLIVYLLVVFAIDKLKLYAVLTFAVTCIVSAIYVLFCFKKYEESRISLFWDKALFKSIFSYSSWSLFGTMAGVANTQGTNLLLNVFWGPVVN
;
A
#
# COMPACT_ATOMS: atom_id res chain seq x y z
N PRO A 1 -13.25 4.61 -28.25
CA PRO A 1 -13.62 3.44 -27.45
C PRO A 1 -12.88 3.32 -26.09
N ARG A 2 -11.78 4.06 -25.87
CA ARG A 2 -10.99 4.02 -24.61
C ARG A 2 -11.66 4.72 -23.40
N SER A 3 -12.56 5.66 -23.62
CA SER A 3 -13.20 6.44 -22.55
C SER A 3 -14.31 5.69 -21.79
N ARG A 4 -14.94 4.66 -22.38
CA ARG A 4 -16.00 3.88 -21.71
C ARG A 4 -15.48 3.05 -20.54
N GLY A 5 -14.29 2.47 -20.62
CA GLY A 5 -13.72 1.64 -19.56
C GLY A 5 -13.35 2.42 -18.28
N LEU A 6 -12.86 3.65 -18.40
CA LEU A 6 -12.54 4.50 -17.26
C LEU A 6 -13.82 4.91 -16.50
N GLY A 7 -14.88 5.29 -17.21
CA GLY A 7 -16.15 5.67 -16.59
C GLY A 7 -16.80 4.52 -15.81
N ASP A 8 -16.66 3.28 -16.26
CA ASP A 8 -17.23 2.11 -15.59
C ASP A 8 -16.44 1.73 -14.32
N VAL A 9 -15.12 1.92 -14.31
CA VAL A 9 -14.28 1.74 -13.11
C VAL A 9 -14.65 2.77 -12.04
N TYR A 10 -14.79 4.05 -12.41
CA TYR A 10 -15.21 5.11 -11.48
C TYR A 10 -16.63 4.87 -10.95
N LYS A 11 -17.58 4.47 -11.79
CA LYS A 11 -18.95 4.17 -11.34
C LYS A 11 -18.97 3.01 -10.34
N ARG A 12 -18.21 1.94 -10.56
CA ARG A 12 -18.09 0.82 -9.62
C ARG A 12 -17.48 1.25 -8.30
N GLN A 13 -16.44 2.09 -8.33
CA GLN A 13 -15.77 2.60 -7.13
C GLN A 13 -16.71 3.49 -6.31
N LEU A 14 -17.45 4.40 -6.97
CA LEU A 14 -18.46 5.24 -6.33
C LEU A 14 -19.63 4.40 -5.74
N TYR A 15 -20.06 3.35 -6.42
CA TYR A 15 -21.07 2.45 -5.90
C TYR A 15 -20.60 1.72 -4.64
N THR A 16 -19.40 1.16 -4.67
CA THR A 16 -18.81 0.46 -3.51
C THR A 16 -18.69 1.38 -2.31
N VAL A 17 -18.14 2.60 -2.49
CA VAL A 17 -18.01 3.59 -1.42
C VAL A 17 -19.38 3.99 -0.86
N ARG A 18 -20.38 4.21 -1.71
CA ARG A 18 -21.74 4.56 -1.29
C ARG A 18 -22.39 3.46 -0.43
N VAL A 19 -22.22 2.20 -0.83
CA VAL A 19 -22.77 1.07 -0.06
C VAL A 19 -22.04 0.89 1.24
N VAL A 20 -20.70 1.03 1.26
CA VAL A 20 -19.88 0.95 2.48
C VAL A 20 -20.31 2.04 3.48
N ILE A 21 -20.47 3.30 3.04
CA ILE A 21 -20.93 4.41 3.90
C ILE A 21 -22.31 4.14 4.48
N ARG A 22 -23.24 3.62 3.67
CA ARG A 22 -24.60 3.28 4.14
C ARG A 22 -24.61 2.12 5.15
N THR A 23 -23.68 1.18 5.00
CA THR A 23 -23.62 -0.03 5.83
C THR A 23 -22.86 0.20 7.13
N LEU A 24 -21.77 0.98 7.10
CA LEU A 24 -20.95 1.30 8.29
C LEU A 24 -21.46 2.46 9.13
N ASN A 25 -22.32 3.29 8.62
CA ASN A 25 -22.64 4.65 9.09
C ASN A 25 -21.51 5.66 8.87
N VAL A 26 -21.85 6.93 8.85
CA VAL A 26 -20.91 8.04 8.58
C VAL A 26 -19.81 8.10 9.62
N THR A 27 -20.12 7.87 10.90
CA THR A 27 -19.17 7.91 12.00
C THR A 27 -18.11 6.79 11.89
N ASP A 28 -18.53 5.55 11.67
CA ASP A 28 -17.63 4.40 11.56
C ASP A 28 -16.76 4.48 10.28
N TYR A 29 -17.34 4.95 9.17
CA TYR A 29 -16.58 5.22 7.97
C TYR A 29 -15.56 6.34 8.16
N GLY A 30 -15.92 7.41 8.89
CA GLY A 30 -15.02 8.49 9.27
C GLY A 30 -13.83 7.99 10.10
N ILE A 31 -14.07 7.13 11.10
CA ILE A 31 -13.03 6.50 11.91
C ILE A 31 -12.10 5.66 11.00
N TYR A 32 -12.67 4.83 10.11
CA TYR A 32 -11.87 4.02 9.18
C TYR A 32 -10.98 4.88 8.28
N MET A 33 -11.49 5.96 7.72
CA MET A 33 -10.73 6.86 6.86
C MET A 33 -9.65 7.62 7.62
N ALA A 34 -9.95 8.10 8.83
CA ALA A 34 -9.00 8.82 9.66
C ALA A 34 -7.84 7.92 10.11
N VAL A 35 -8.15 6.70 10.58
CA VAL A 35 -7.18 5.68 10.96
C VAL A 35 -6.35 5.23 9.76
N GLY A 36 -7.01 4.97 8.63
CA GLY A 36 -6.34 4.64 7.37
C GLY A 36 -5.40 5.75 6.89
N GLY A 37 -5.75 7.02 7.13
CA GLY A 37 -4.94 8.19 6.81
C GLY A 37 -3.57 8.18 7.51
N ILE A 38 -3.50 7.73 8.77
CA ILE A 38 -2.23 7.59 9.50
C ILE A 38 -1.30 6.60 8.78
N VAL A 39 -1.86 5.45 8.39
CA VAL A 39 -1.09 4.41 7.69
C VAL A 39 -0.69 4.87 6.29
N LEU A 40 -1.59 5.56 5.58
CA LEU A 40 -1.31 6.13 4.25
C LEU A 40 -0.21 7.19 4.29
N ALA A 41 -0.09 7.95 5.38
CA ALA A 41 1.00 8.91 5.53
C ALA A 41 2.39 8.25 5.48
N LEU A 42 2.50 6.95 5.80
CA LEU A 42 3.76 6.20 5.70
C LEU A 42 4.01 5.62 4.30
N SER A 43 3.03 5.69 3.39
CA SER A 43 3.11 5.05 2.07
C SER A 43 4.13 5.69 1.13
N PHE A 44 4.48 6.97 1.35
CA PHE A 44 5.48 7.67 0.52
C PHE A 44 6.87 7.00 0.60
N LEU A 45 7.22 6.45 1.77
CA LEU A 45 8.47 5.69 1.95
C LEU A 45 8.48 4.45 1.05
N SER A 46 7.38 3.73 1.03
CA SER A 46 7.21 2.51 0.22
C SER A 46 7.31 2.78 -1.28
N GLN A 47 6.71 3.87 -1.77
CA GLN A 47 6.74 4.27 -3.18
C GLN A 47 8.15 4.59 -3.68
N THR A 48 8.92 5.30 -2.86
CA THR A 48 10.29 5.68 -3.20
C THR A 48 11.17 4.46 -3.42
N ILE A 49 11.07 3.48 -2.53
CA ILE A 49 11.87 2.26 -2.61
C ILE A 49 11.40 1.36 -3.75
N ALA A 50 10.08 1.36 -4.05
CA ALA A 50 9.54 0.64 -5.19
C ALA A 50 10.15 1.13 -6.51
N SER A 51 10.28 2.44 -6.71
CA SER A 51 10.92 3.04 -7.87
C SER A 51 12.39 2.67 -7.99
N ALA A 52 13.12 2.69 -6.86
CA ALA A 52 14.51 2.24 -6.81
C ALA A 52 14.63 0.77 -7.21
N SER A 53 13.80 -0.10 -6.64
CA SER A 53 13.79 -1.53 -6.92
C SER A 53 13.54 -1.83 -8.41
N GLN A 54 12.57 -1.16 -9.02
CA GLN A 54 12.26 -1.30 -10.45
C GLN A 54 13.46 -0.95 -11.32
N ARG A 55 14.17 0.14 -10.99
CA ARG A 55 15.36 0.56 -11.72
C ARG A 55 16.48 -0.47 -11.64
N PHE A 56 16.81 -0.96 -10.46
CA PHE A 56 17.86 -1.96 -10.28
C PHE A 56 17.52 -3.25 -11.01
N PHE A 57 16.28 -3.73 -10.92
CA PHE A 57 15.86 -4.93 -11.66
C PHE A 57 15.87 -4.73 -13.17
N ALA A 58 15.41 -3.60 -13.69
CA ALA A 58 15.46 -3.31 -15.11
C ALA A 58 16.91 -3.24 -15.64
N TYR A 59 17.83 -2.71 -14.84
CA TYR A 59 19.24 -2.64 -15.19
C TYR A 59 19.86 -4.04 -15.31
N GLU A 60 19.65 -4.91 -14.31
CA GLU A 60 20.21 -6.27 -14.34
C GLU A 60 19.56 -7.15 -15.43
N LEU A 61 18.27 -6.96 -15.68
CA LEU A 61 17.57 -7.61 -16.80
C LEU A 61 18.14 -7.19 -18.15
N GLY A 62 18.48 -5.90 -18.31
CA GLY A 62 19.12 -5.40 -19.54
C GLY A 62 20.51 -6.00 -19.76
N ARG A 63 21.25 -6.28 -18.68
CA ARG A 63 22.55 -6.98 -18.74
C ARG A 63 22.43 -8.48 -18.96
N LYS A 64 21.24 -9.05 -18.81
CA LYS A 64 20.96 -10.51 -18.85
C LYS A 64 21.75 -11.30 -17.79
N ASP A 65 22.14 -10.66 -16.69
CA ASP A 65 22.81 -11.28 -15.56
C ASP A 65 21.78 -11.74 -14.52
N PHE A 66 21.24 -12.94 -14.74
CA PHE A 66 20.20 -13.50 -13.86
C PHE A 66 20.75 -13.89 -12.48
N CYS A 67 22.04 -14.17 -12.36
CA CYS A 67 22.66 -14.45 -11.07
C CYS A 67 22.69 -13.18 -10.21
N GLN A 68 23.16 -12.07 -10.78
CA GLN A 68 23.20 -10.77 -10.12
C GLN A 68 21.78 -10.25 -9.84
N LEU A 69 20.83 -10.48 -10.75
CA LEU A 69 19.43 -10.13 -10.55
C LEU A 69 18.85 -10.81 -9.30
N ARG A 70 19.14 -12.10 -9.06
CA ARG A 70 18.72 -12.83 -7.88
C ARG A 70 19.35 -12.28 -6.60
N HIS A 71 20.64 -11.92 -6.64
CA HIS A 71 21.33 -11.27 -5.53
C HIS A 71 20.72 -9.90 -5.22
N THR A 72 20.46 -9.10 -6.26
CA THR A 72 19.81 -7.79 -6.15
C THR A 72 18.40 -7.93 -5.56
N PHE A 73 17.62 -8.94 -5.99
CA PHE A 73 16.29 -9.22 -5.43
C PHE A 73 16.37 -9.51 -3.94
N SER A 74 17.29 -10.37 -3.52
CA SER A 74 17.46 -10.76 -2.12
C SER A 74 17.88 -9.57 -1.25
N MET A 75 18.80 -8.73 -1.74
CA MET A 75 19.22 -7.51 -1.04
C MET A 75 18.07 -6.51 -0.89
N ILE A 76 17.32 -6.26 -1.96
CA ILE A 76 16.15 -5.39 -1.94
C ILE A 76 15.12 -5.92 -0.94
N PHE A 77 14.86 -7.23 -0.93
CA PHE A 77 13.93 -7.85 0.02
C PHE A 77 14.37 -7.64 1.49
N ILE A 78 15.66 -7.78 1.78
CA ILE A 78 16.22 -7.48 3.13
C ILE A 78 16.00 -6.01 3.49
N VAL A 79 16.23 -5.08 2.56
CA VAL A 79 15.96 -3.65 2.78
C VAL A 79 14.49 -3.42 3.12
N TYR A 80 13.57 -4.07 2.42
CA TYR A 80 12.13 -3.98 2.74
C TYR A 80 11.80 -4.53 4.13
N ILE A 81 12.44 -5.63 4.57
CA ILE A 81 12.27 -6.15 5.95
C ILE A 81 12.72 -5.11 6.98
N ILE A 82 13.89 -4.50 6.79
CA ILE A 82 14.40 -3.46 7.71
C ILE A 82 13.41 -2.29 7.79
N ILE A 83 12.87 -1.85 6.67
CA ILE A 83 11.89 -0.77 6.61
C ILE A 83 10.58 -1.15 7.29
N VAL A 84 10.10 -2.38 7.09
CA VAL A 84 8.91 -2.89 7.76
C VAL A 84 9.10 -2.88 9.27
N LEU A 85 10.26 -3.32 9.77
CA LEU A 85 10.57 -3.28 11.21
C LEU A 85 10.61 -1.85 11.75
N ALA A 86 11.21 -0.91 11.03
CA ALA A 86 11.24 0.50 11.40
C ALA A 86 9.82 1.12 11.41
N ILE A 87 9.00 0.83 10.39
CA ILE A 87 7.62 1.28 10.31
C ILE A 87 6.78 0.68 11.43
N LEU A 88 6.94 -0.61 11.72
CA LEU A 88 6.27 -1.27 12.83
C LEU A 88 6.59 -0.57 14.15
N PHE A 89 7.87 -0.32 14.43
CA PHE A 89 8.29 0.36 15.65
C PHE A 89 7.67 1.76 15.77
N ILE A 90 7.69 2.55 14.71
CA ILE A 90 7.09 3.90 14.68
C ILE A 90 5.56 3.83 14.82
N ALA A 91 4.93 2.91 14.12
CA ALA A 91 3.48 2.75 14.14
C ALA A 91 2.99 2.30 15.53
N GLU A 92 3.62 1.30 16.14
CA GLU A 92 3.23 0.80 17.46
C GLU A 92 3.52 1.79 18.61
N THR A 93 4.49 2.69 18.43
CA THR A 93 4.80 3.72 19.43
C THR A 93 4.02 5.01 19.17
N LEU A 94 4.43 5.76 18.13
CA LEU A 94 3.86 7.07 17.83
C LEU A 94 2.45 6.97 17.24
N GLY A 95 2.18 5.96 16.42
CA GLY A 95 0.88 5.81 15.78
C GLY A 95 -0.22 5.45 16.77
N LEU A 96 0.02 4.51 17.69
CA LEU A 96 -0.93 4.17 18.76
C LEU A 96 -1.09 5.32 19.76
N TRP A 97 0.00 6.00 20.10
CA TRP A 97 -0.09 7.19 20.96
C TRP A 97 -0.98 8.27 20.32
N PHE A 98 -0.78 8.54 19.04
CA PHE A 98 -1.57 9.52 18.29
C PHE A 98 -3.05 9.12 18.22
N LEU A 99 -3.34 7.85 17.93
CA LEU A 99 -4.69 7.31 17.85
C LEU A 99 -5.44 7.47 19.19
N ASN A 100 -4.78 7.14 20.30
CA ASN A 100 -5.45 7.09 21.61
C ASN A 100 -5.49 8.44 22.35
N ASN A 101 -4.58 9.39 22.05
CA ASN A 101 -4.45 10.64 22.79
C ASN A 101 -4.77 11.91 21.98
N VAL A 102 -4.64 11.86 20.66
CA VAL A 102 -4.80 13.07 19.83
C VAL A 102 -6.10 13.01 19.02
N MET A 103 -6.51 11.82 18.58
CA MET A 103 -7.73 11.69 17.78
C MET A 103 -9.01 11.77 18.64
N THR A 104 -9.97 12.54 18.17
CA THR A 104 -11.30 12.65 18.80
C THR A 104 -12.18 11.48 18.35
N ILE A 105 -12.04 10.33 19.01
CA ILE A 105 -12.84 9.13 18.75
C ILE A 105 -13.80 8.94 19.92
N PRO A 106 -15.10 8.64 19.67
CA PRO A 106 -16.04 8.31 20.74
C PRO A 106 -15.54 7.12 21.57
N VAL A 107 -15.61 7.23 22.91
CA VAL A 107 -15.06 6.23 23.85
C VAL A 107 -15.61 4.82 23.59
N ASN A 108 -16.89 4.72 23.22
CA ASN A 108 -17.53 3.44 22.86
C ASN A 108 -17.03 2.82 21.56
N ARG A 109 -16.27 3.56 20.73
CA ARG A 109 -15.70 3.10 19.44
C ARG A 109 -14.17 3.00 19.44
N LEU A 110 -13.51 3.37 20.55
CA LEU A 110 -12.05 3.38 20.65
C LEU A 110 -11.44 1.98 20.45
N GLU A 111 -12.07 0.96 21.03
CA GLU A 111 -11.64 -0.44 20.84
C GLU A 111 -11.72 -0.85 19.34
N ALA A 112 -12.84 -0.53 18.67
CA ALA A 112 -13.00 -0.81 17.24
C ALA A 112 -11.99 -0.05 16.39
N ALA A 113 -11.65 1.20 16.74
CA ALA A 113 -10.63 2.00 16.06
C ALA A 113 -9.23 1.38 16.20
N ASN A 114 -8.86 0.88 17.38
CA ASN A 114 -7.60 0.15 17.59
C ASN A 114 -7.55 -1.14 16.74
N TRP A 115 -8.65 -1.90 16.65
CA TRP A 115 -8.75 -3.06 15.75
C TRP A 115 -8.52 -2.67 14.29
N VAL A 116 -9.19 -1.61 13.82
CA VAL A 116 -9.01 -1.09 12.46
C VAL A 116 -7.56 -0.69 12.20
N TYR A 117 -6.94 -0.03 13.19
CA TYR A 117 -5.55 0.40 13.09
C TYR A 117 -4.60 -0.79 12.91
N GLN A 118 -4.73 -1.82 13.73
CA GLN A 118 -3.87 -3.01 13.65
C GLN A 118 -4.04 -3.74 12.30
N PHE A 119 -5.28 -3.96 11.84
CA PHE A 119 -5.51 -4.60 10.55
C PHE A 119 -5.09 -3.73 9.35
N ALA A 120 -5.20 -2.41 9.45
CA ALA A 120 -4.68 -1.48 8.44
C ALA A 120 -3.14 -1.52 8.39
N LEU A 121 -2.48 -1.54 9.54
CA LEU A 121 -1.03 -1.67 9.66
C LEU A 121 -0.54 -3.01 9.09
N LEU A 122 -1.18 -4.12 9.45
CA LEU A 122 -0.87 -5.45 8.91
C LEU A 122 -1.07 -5.48 7.37
N SER A 123 -2.15 -4.90 6.87
CA SER A 123 -2.39 -4.78 5.42
C SER A 123 -1.28 -3.99 4.72
N PHE A 124 -0.81 -2.93 5.34
CA PHE A 124 0.25 -2.10 4.82
C PHE A 124 1.60 -2.86 4.78
N ILE A 125 1.93 -3.60 5.85
CA ILE A 125 3.13 -4.45 5.90
C ILE A 125 3.11 -5.49 4.79
N VAL A 126 1.99 -6.21 4.62
CA VAL A 126 1.84 -7.21 3.55
C VAL A 126 2.05 -6.58 2.17
N LYS A 127 1.51 -5.38 1.92
CA LYS A 127 1.74 -4.63 0.68
C LYS A 127 3.20 -4.26 0.48
N ILE A 128 3.89 -3.78 1.52
CA ILE A 128 5.32 -3.43 1.44
C ILE A 128 6.15 -4.66 1.08
N LEU A 129 5.91 -5.80 1.73
CA LEU A 129 6.64 -7.04 1.44
C LEU A 129 6.33 -7.62 0.05
N THR A 130 5.21 -7.23 -0.55
CA THR A 130 4.84 -7.60 -1.93
C THR A 130 5.51 -6.70 -2.99
N ASN A 131 5.98 -5.51 -2.62
CA ASN A 131 6.56 -4.54 -3.55
C ASN A 131 7.77 -5.06 -4.36
N PRO A 132 8.73 -5.83 -3.80
CA PRO A 132 9.83 -6.40 -4.60
C PRO A 132 9.31 -7.27 -5.76
N TYR A 133 8.27 -8.06 -5.52
CA TYR A 133 7.65 -8.90 -6.56
C TYR A 133 6.95 -8.05 -7.62
N ASN A 134 6.24 -7.01 -7.21
CA ASN A 134 5.64 -6.06 -8.13
C ASN A 134 6.70 -5.35 -8.98
N ALA A 135 7.84 -4.97 -8.38
CA ALA A 135 8.93 -4.33 -9.08
C ALA A 135 9.55 -5.25 -10.17
N VAL A 136 9.67 -6.55 -9.90
CA VAL A 136 10.12 -7.53 -10.93
C VAL A 136 9.11 -7.65 -12.06
N ILE A 137 7.79 -7.71 -11.77
CA ILE A 137 6.74 -7.78 -12.79
C ILE A 137 6.79 -6.55 -13.71
N ILE A 138 6.98 -5.35 -13.12
CA ILE A 138 7.09 -4.10 -13.88
C ILE A 138 8.37 -4.08 -14.71
N ALA A 139 9.51 -4.46 -14.14
CA ALA A 139 10.79 -4.50 -14.84
C ALA A 139 10.77 -5.48 -16.04
N ARG A 140 9.96 -6.53 -15.95
CA ARG A 140 9.71 -7.49 -17.05
C ARG A 140 8.57 -7.09 -17.98
N GLU A 141 8.01 -5.88 -17.82
CA GLU A 141 6.92 -5.33 -18.65
C GLU A 141 5.67 -6.22 -18.73
N ASN A 142 5.46 -7.11 -17.74
CA ASN A 142 4.34 -8.05 -17.74
C ASN A 142 3.08 -7.43 -17.13
N MET A 143 2.56 -6.40 -17.80
CA MET A 143 1.40 -5.65 -17.30
C MET A 143 0.08 -6.45 -17.32
N LYS A 144 0.03 -7.59 -18.01
CA LYS A 144 -1.19 -8.42 -18.08
C LYS A 144 -1.63 -8.93 -16.71
N ILE A 145 -0.68 -9.24 -15.81
CA ILE A 145 -1.00 -9.73 -14.48
C ILE A 145 -1.77 -8.70 -13.66
N TYR A 146 -1.45 -7.40 -13.80
CA TYR A 146 -2.17 -6.35 -13.10
C TYR A 146 -3.64 -6.27 -13.52
N ALA A 147 -3.94 -6.48 -14.81
CA ALA A 147 -5.30 -6.51 -15.30
C ALA A 147 -6.11 -7.68 -14.69
N TYR A 148 -5.53 -8.87 -14.62
CA TYR A 148 -6.19 -10.03 -14.01
C TYR A 148 -6.37 -9.83 -12.50
N VAL A 149 -5.34 -9.40 -11.79
CA VAL A 149 -5.41 -9.20 -10.34
C VAL A 149 -6.39 -8.08 -9.97
N SER A 150 -6.47 -7.00 -10.77
CA SER A 150 -7.44 -5.93 -10.51
C SER A 150 -8.90 -6.39 -10.66
N ILE A 151 -9.18 -7.33 -11.56
CA ILE A 151 -10.51 -7.94 -11.70
C ILE A 151 -10.83 -8.77 -10.45
N VAL A 152 -9.88 -9.62 -10.02
CA VAL A 152 -10.03 -10.43 -8.79
C VAL A 152 -10.23 -9.52 -7.57
N GLU A 153 -9.41 -8.48 -7.43
CA GLU A 153 -9.53 -7.51 -6.33
C GLU A 153 -10.89 -6.80 -6.33
N ALA A 154 -11.39 -6.39 -7.51
CA ALA A 154 -12.70 -5.77 -7.63
C ALA A 154 -13.82 -6.71 -7.21
N PHE A 155 -13.74 -7.98 -7.61
CA PHE A 155 -14.71 -9.00 -7.21
C PHE A 155 -14.68 -9.25 -5.70
N LEU A 156 -13.48 -9.38 -5.10
CA LEU A 156 -13.31 -9.56 -3.66
C LEU A 156 -13.84 -8.35 -2.87
N LYS A 157 -13.62 -7.13 -3.36
CA LYS A 157 -14.19 -5.92 -2.72
C LYS A 157 -15.71 -5.89 -2.77
N LEU A 158 -16.33 -6.34 -3.83
CA LEU A 158 -17.80 -6.51 -3.89
C LEU A 158 -18.28 -7.58 -2.92
N LEU A 159 -17.54 -8.68 -2.77
CA LEU A 159 -17.82 -9.72 -1.80
C LEU A 159 -17.79 -9.18 -0.37
N ILE A 160 -16.82 -8.31 -0.03
CA ILE A 160 -16.80 -7.63 1.29
C ILE A 160 -18.10 -6.90 1.55
N VAL A 161 -18.56 -6.11 0.57
CA VAL A 161 -19.80 -5.33 0.70
C VAL A 161 -21.00 -6.23 0.97
N TYR A 162 -21.08 -7.36 0.26
CA TYR A 162 -22.14 -8.34 0.47
C TYR A 162 -22.09 -8.97 1.86
N LEU A 163 -20.91 -9.39 2.30
CA LEU A 163 -20.68 -9.97 3.64
C LEU A 163 -21.03 -9.00 4.78
N LEU A 164 -20.73 -7.71 4.60
CA LEU A 164 -21.10 -6.67 5.58
C LEU A 164 -22.61 -6.50 5.76
N VAL A 165 -23.40 -6.81 4.74
CA VAL A 165 -24.87 -6.75 4.82
C VAL A 165 -25.42 -7.98 5.51
N VAL A 166 -24.84 -9.16 5.25
CA VAL A 166 -25.33 -10.45 5.76
C VAL A 166 -25.00 -10.65 7.25
N PHE A 167 -23.78 -10.24 7.67
CA PHE A 167 -23.36 -10.46 9.05
C PHE A 167 -23.76 -9.31 9.97
N ALA A 168 -24.43 -9.64 11.09
CA ALA A 168 -24.88 -8.69 12.12
C ALA A 168 -23.83 -8.39 13.22
N ILE A 169 -22.55 -8.64 12.94
CA ILE A 169 -21.42 -8.37 13.85
C ILE A 169 -21.00 -6.89 13.72
N ASP A 170 -20.12 -6.42 14.61
CA ASP A 170 -19.55 -5.07 14.49
C ASP A 170 -18.93 -4.85 13.10
N LYS A 171 -19.66 -4.08 12.29
CA LYS A 171 -19.39 -3.89 10.86
C LYS A 171 -18.03 -3.24 10.62
N LEU A 172 -17.57 -2.39 11.54
CA LEU A 172 -16.30 -1.70 11.43
C LEU A 172 -15.13 -2.68 11.60
N LYS A 173 -15.18 -3.54 12.63
CA LYS A 173 -14.19 -4.60 12.85
C LYS A 173 -14.19 -5.60 11.70
N LEU A 174 -15.37 -6.04 11.26
CA LEU A 174 -15.52 -6.98 10.15
C LEU A 174 -14.93 -6.42 8.85
N TYR A 175 -15.19 -5.15 8.55
CA TYR A 175 -14.66 -4.48 7.36
C TYR A 175 -13.12 -4.44 7.34
N ALA A 176 -12.50 -4.14 8.49
CA ALA A 176 -11.05 -4.13 8.61
C ALA A 176 -10.44 -5.53 8.35
N VAL A 177 -11.01 -6.57 8.96
CA VAL A 177 -10.56 -7.97 8.79
C VAL A 177 -10.72 -8.42 7.33
N LEU A 178 -11.86 -8.17 6.72
CA LEU A 178 -12.13 -8.56 5.32
C LEU A 178 -11.20 -7.82 4.34
N THR A 179 -10.94 -6.53 4.58
CA THR A 179 -10.00 -5.75 3.77
C THR A 179 -8.57 -6.30 3.89
N PHE A 180 -8.15 -6.68 5.08
CA PHE A 180 -6.88 -7.36 5.32
C PHE A 180 -6.82 -8.70 4.58
N ALA A 181 -7.86 -9.53 4.68
CA ALA A 181 -7.93 -10.82 3.98
C ALA A 181 -7.81 -10.65 2.45
N VAL A 182 -8.49 -9.67 1.86
CA VAL A 182 -8.36 -9.35 0.43
C VAL A 182 -6.93 -8.92 0.09
N THR A 183 -6.30 -8.10 0.93
CA THR A 183 -4.90 -7.70 0.74
C THR A 183 -3.97 -8.92 0.76
N CYS A 184 -4.16 -9.86 1.68
CA CYS A 184 -3.38 -11.09 1.74
C CYS A 184 -3.57 -11.96 0.49
N ILE A 185 -4.82 -12.12 0.01
CA ILE A 185 -5.12 -12.89 -1.19
C ILE A 185 -4.45 -12.27 -2.42
N VAL A 186 -4.62 -10.97 -2.62
CA VAL A 186 -4.02 -10.24 -3.74
C VAL A 186 -2.48 -10.32 -3.71
N SER A 187 -1.89 -10.12 -2.53
CA SER A 187 -0.44 -10.23 -2.33
C SER A 187 0.07 -11.65 -2.60
N ALA A 188 -0.66 -12.67 -2.13
CA ALA A 188 -0.33 -14.06 -2.39
C ALA A 188 -0.35 -14.39 -3.89
N ILE A 189 -1.30 -13.84 -4.66
CA ILE A 189 -1.34 -14.02 -6.12
C ILE A 189 -0.08 -13.48 -6.77
N TYR A 190 0.37 -12.26 -6.43
CA TYR A 190 1.59 -11.67 -6.97
C TYR A 190 2.84 -12.49 -6.60
N VAL A 191 2.96 -12.88 -5.34
CA VAL A 191 4.09 -13.68 -4.84
C VAL A 191 4.13 -15.03 -5.54
N LEU A 192 3.02 -15.78 -5.56
CA LEU A 192 2.94 -17.10 -6.20
C LEU A 192 3.19 -17.03 -7.71
N PHE A 193 2.70 -15.98 -8.38
CA PHE A 193 2.98 -15.77 -9.78
C PHE A 193 4.48 -15.58 -10.03
N CYS A 194 5.16 -14.75 -9.24
CA CYS A 194 6.59 -14.52 -9.36
C CYS A 194 7.38 -15.81 -9.06
N PHE A 195 7.06 -16.51 -7.98
CA PHE A 195 7.74 -17.77 -7.62
C PHE A 195 7.65 -18.84 -8.72
N LYS A 196 6.51 -18.93 -9.41
CA LYS A 196 6.30 -19.92 -10.49
C LYS A 196 6.97 -19.51 -11.80
N LYS A 197 7.02 -18.23 -12.10
CA LYS A 197 7.41 -17.74 -13.41
C LYS A 197 8.84 -17.19 -13.46
N TYR A 198 9.36 -16.69 -12.35
CA TYR A 198 10.64 -15.98 -12.28
C TYR A 198 11.54 -16.64 -11.22
N GLU A 199 12.56 -17.37 -11.68
CA GLU A 199 13.49 -18.07 -10.77
C GLU A 199 14.30 -17.12 -9.90
N GLU A 200 14.56 -15.91 -10.38
CA GLU A 200 15.26 -14.86 -9.68
C GLU A 200 14.48 -14.28 -8.48
N SER A 201 13.17 -14.48 -8.42
CA SER A 201 12.34 -14.04 -7.27
C SER A 201 12.45 -14.95 -6.04
N ARG A 202 13.27 -15.98 -6.12
CA ARG A 202 13.59 -16.85 -4.97
C ARG A 202 14.65 -16.19 -4.11
N ILE A 203 14.32 -15.95 -2.85
CA ILE A 203 15.21 -15.33 -1.88
C ILE A 203 16.42 -16.24 -1.64
N SER A 204 17.63 -15.69 -1.77
CA SER A 204 18.87 -16.30 -1.35
C SER A 204 19.47 -15.45 -0.23
N LEU A 205 20.01 -16.10 0.81
CA LEU A 205 20.75 -15.38 1.85
C LEU A 205 22.07 -14.90 1.26
N PHE A 206 22.06 -13.69 0.74
CA PHE A 206 23.23 -13.03 0.18
C PHE A 206 23.31 -11.63 0.73
N TRP A 207 24.52 -11.22 1.17
CA TRP A 207 24.77 -9.88 1.67
C TRP A 207 25.97 -9.27 0.95
N ASP A 208 25.76 -8.15 0.28
CA ASP A 208 26.79 -7.34 -0.34
C ASP A 208 26.68 -5.89 0.14
N LYS A 209 27.70 -5.44 0.86
CA LYS A 209 27.77 -4.08 1.43
C LYS A 209 27.80 -2.99 0.35
N ALA A 210 28.44 -3.25 -0.80
CA ALA A 210 28.52 -2.28 -1.88
C ALA A 210 27.15 -2.11 -2.55
N LEU A 211 26.47 -3.22 -2.82
CA LEU A 211 25.13 -3.23 -3.39
C LEU A 211 24.13 -2.58 -2.43
N PHE A 212 24.20 -2.90 -1.12
CA PHE A 212 23.36 -2.27 -0.10
C PHE A 212 23.55 -0.74 -0.09
N LYS A 213 24.80 -0.28 -0.05
CA LYS A 213 25.11 1.16 -0.08
C LYS A 213 24.56 1.85 -1.32
N SER A 214 24.66 1.21 -2.47
CA SER A 214 24.15 1.75 -3.74
C SER A 214 22.61 1.88 -3.72
N ILE A 215 21.90 0.81 -3.30
CA ILE A 215 20.44 0.81 -3.18
C ILE A 215 19.99 1.86 -2.16
N PHE A 216 20.61 1.90 -0.98
CA PHE A 216 20.26 2.83 0.09
C PHE A 216 20.52 4.29 -0.31
N SER A 217 21.68 4.59 -0.90
CA SER A 217 22.03 5.93 -1.38
C SER A 217 21.05 6.43 -2.44
N TYR A 218 20.75 5.59 -3.42
CA TYR A 218 19.77 5.95 -4.46
C TYR A 218 18.36 6.15 -3.88
N SER A 219 17.93 5.26 -2.98
CA SER A 219 16.62 5.37 -2.33
C SER A 219 16.52 6.64 -1.50
N SER A 220 17.60 7.02 -0.78
CA SER A 220 17.63 8.25 0.01
C SER A 220 17.49 9.50 -0.88
N TRP A 221 18.23 9.59 -1.99
CA TRP A 221 18.09 10.69 -2.94
C TRP A 221 16.70 10.73 -3.59
N SER A 222 16.17 9.58 -3.96
CA SER A 222 14.82 9.47 -4.50
C SER A 222 13.76 9.90 -3.47
N LEU A 223 14.00 9.65 -2.17
CA LEU A 223 13.14 10.09 -1.08
C LEU A 223 13.06 11.63 -1.04
N PHE A 224 14.21 12.32 -1.08
CA PHE A 224 14.21 13.78 -1.13
C PHE A 224 13.46 14.34 -2.34
N GLY A 225 13.64 13.75 -3.52
CA GLY A 225 12.89 14.12 -4.72
C GLY A 225 11.38 13.92 -4.57
N THR A 226 10.97 12.79 -4.00
CA THR A 226 9.55 12.48 -3.74
C THR A 226 8.97 13.43 -2.69
N MET A 227 9.70 13.70 -1.62
CA MET A 227 9.29 14.67 -0.59
C MET A 227 9.13 16.08 -1.17
N ALA A 228 10.05 16.52 -2.02
CA ALA A 228 9.95 17.82 -2.70
C ALA A 228 8.70 17.88 -3.60
N GLY A 229 8.39 16.81 -4.33
CA GLY A 229 7.18 16.69 -5.13
C GLY A 229 5.90 16.78 -4.30
N VAL A 230 5.84 16.02 -3.20
CA VAL A 230 4.71 16.06 -2.26
C VAL A 230 4.58 17.42 -1.60
N ALA A 231 5.69 18.02 -1.14
CA ALA A 231 5.70 19.36 -0.56
C ALA A 231 5.21 20.42 -1.55
N ASN A 232 5.62 20.33 -2.82
CA ASN A 232 5.13 21.24 -3.87
C ASN A 232 3.61 21.11 -4.05
N THR A 233 3.10 19.87 -4.24
CA THR A 233 1.67 19.65 -4.49
C THR A 233 0.82 20.00 -3.27
N GLN A 234 1.17 19.50 -2.09
CA GLN A 234 0.42 19.78 -0.87
C GLN A 234 0.65 21.20 -0.36
N GLY A 235 1.85 21.74 -0.52
CA GLY A 235 2.15 23.13 -0.21
C GLY A 235 1.33 24.10 -1.07
N THR A 236 1.20 23.84 -2.36
CA THR A 236 0.35 24.61 -3.25
C THR A 236 -1.12 24.58 -2.81
N ASN A 237 -1.63 23.38 -2.48
CA ASN A 237 -3.00 23.22 -1.99
C ASN A 237 -3.22 23.97 -0.67
N LEU A 238 -2.24 23.94 0.25
CA LEU A 238 -2.29 24.69 1.51
C LEU A 238 -2.29 26.19 1.27
N LEU A 239 -1.42 26.69 0.41
CA LEU A 239 -1.36 28.11 0.04
C LEU A 239 -2.67 28.58 -0.61
N LEU A 240 -3.21 27.80 -1.56
CA LEU A 240 -4.50 28.10 -2.18
C LEU A 240 -5.62 28.16 -1.14
N ASN A 241 -5.64 27.23 -0.19
CA ASN A 241 -6.65 27.21 0.87
C ASN A 241 -6.52 28.41 1.81
N VAL A 242 -5.30 28.77 2.22
CA VAL A 242 -5.03 29.90 3.14
C VAL A 242 -5.35 31.25 2.50
N PHE A 243 -5.00 31.45 1.22
CA PHE A 243 -5.15 32.76 0.56
C PHE A 243 -6.48 32.95 -0.20
N TRP A 244 -7.07 31.90 -0.74
CA TRP A 244 -8.30 31.96 -1.55
C TRP A 244 -9.44 31.09 -1.03
N GLY A 245 -9.23 30.37 0.08
CA GLY A 245 -10.23 29.54 0.72
C GLY A 245 -10.50 28.19 -0.01
N PRO A 246 -11.36 27.33 0.57
CA PRO A 246 -11.57 25.97 0.09
C PRO A 246 -12.30 25.83 -1.26
N VAL A 247 -12.81 26.94 -1.81
CA VAL A 247 -13.58 26.93 -3.07
C VAL A 247 -12.66 26.86 -4.31
N VAL A 248 -11.40 27.29 -4.16
CA VAL A 248 -10.41 27.34 -5.27
C VAL A 248 -9.49 26.10 -5.26
N ASN A 249 -9.58 25.26 -4.25
CA ASN A 249 -8.73 24.07 -4.04
C ASN A 249 -9.45 22.78 -4.58
#